data_e65baff933dd634acd47c86b67bc5439
#
_entry.id   e65baff933dd634acd47c86b67bc5439
#
_cell.length_a   1.000
_cell.length_b   1.000
_cell.length_c   1.000
_cell.angle_alpha   90.00
_cell.angle_beta   90.00
_cell.angle_gamma   90.00
#
_symmetry.space_group_name_H-M   'P 1'
#
loop_
_entity.id
_entity.type
_entity.pdbx_description
1 polymer ?
#
loop_
_entity_poly.entity_id
_entity_poly.type
_entity_poly.pdbx_seq_one_letter_code
_entity_poly.pdbx_strand_id
1 'polypeptide(L)'
;LSALAFSGLLTIGAATGFWLAGSTEMIVFVCFFAFFGFGSIWIRAQDFLRFAIAETALVEKTHTVSLLLREFEENEADWLWQIDKSRRVRSASPRFAFAMNATPSELEGKAFFELISDDDWESGPGADSLRMLADHLNARENFSNLMVRVKIDGMPRWLELSGTPILGEKGEYLGYRGVGSDVTEQRKSSEKIAYLARYDTLTGLPNRLMLHEALGEAMEEARDMRRRCAFVMIDLDRFKAVNDSLGHQIGDRLLEQVSGRLAEIAGENELCGRLGGDEFGIVVRDACDFGAVDSLARKVIERLSQPYEVDAHTLFVGASAGSALAPRDARSPSAPPRPPSSRR
;
A
#
# COMPACT_ATOMS: atom_id res chain seq x y z
N LEU A 1 -1.54 37.59 47.95
CA LEU A 1 -1.07 38.99 48.17
C LEU A 1 -1.80 39.66 49.31
N SER A 2 -3.12 39.52 49.48
CA SER A 2 -3.88 40.14 50.59
C SER A 2 -3.51 39.60 51.96
N ALA A 3 -3.25 38.30 52.12
CA ALA A 3 -2.86 37.67 53.39
C ALA A 3 -1.44 38.08 53.83
N LEU A 4 -0.51 38.23 52.87
CA LEU A 4 0.84 38.74 53.15
C LEU A 4 0.83 40.21 53.54
N ALA A 5 0.04 41.04 52.87
CA ALA A 5 -0.12 42.44 53.19
C ALA A 5 -0.77 42.65 54.58
N PHE A 6 -1.79 41.87 54.90
CA PHE A 6 -2.47 41.91 56.19
C PHE A 6 -1.58 41.41 57.32
N SER A 7 -0.84 40.32 57.14
CA SER A 7 0.15 39.83 58.10
C SER A 7 1.29 40.84 58.34
N GLY A 8 1.77 41.52 57.25
CA GLY A 8 2.77 42.56 57.33
C GLY A 8 2.30 43.78 58.12
N LEU A 9 1.08 44.25 57.91
CA LEU A 9 0.49 45.36 58.66
C LEU A 9 0.34 45.07 60.19
N LEU A 10 -0.12 43.84 60.51
CA LEU A 10 -0.28 43.38 61.89
C LEU A 10 1.07 43.28 62.60
N THR A 11 2.11 42.79 61.94
CA THR A 11 3.44 42.68 62.51
C THR A 11 4.12 44.03 62.72
N ILE A 12 3.96 44.99 61.81
CA ILE A 12 4.44 46.34 61.93
C ILE A 12 3.72 47.05 63.09
N GLY A 13 2.38 46.90 63.19
CA GLY A 13 1.57 47.46 64.24
C GLY A 13 1.94 46.92 65.61
N ALA A 14 2.20 45.63 65.78
CA ALA A 14 2.66 45.01 67.01
C ALA A 14 4.07 45.46 67.39
N ALA A 15 5.00 45.48 66.43
CA ALA A 15 6.39 45.93 66.68
C ALA A 15 6.47 47.38 67.12
N THR A 16 5.66 48.28 66.52
CA THR A 16 5.62 49.70 66.95
C THR A 16 4.98 49.87 68.31
N GLY A 17 3.95 49.09 68.64
CA GLY A 17 3.34 49.10 69.98
C GLY A 17 4.29 48.63 71.05
N PHE A 18 5.08 47.58 70.86
CA PHE A 18 6.08 47.09 71.78
C PHE A 18 7.32 48.01 71.89
N TRP A 19 7.69 48.71 70.83
CA TRP A 19 8.75 49.70 70.83
C TRP A 19 8.39 50.92 71.73
N LEU A 20 7.16 51.38 71.61
CA LEU A 20 6.63 52.45 72.48
C LEU A 20 6.52 52.01 73.92
N ALA A 21 6.35 50.73 74.23
CA ALA A 21 6.35 50.18 75.60
C ALA A 21 7.74 49.87 76.16
N GLY A 22 8.83 50.09 75.40
CA GLY A 22 10.21 49.88 75.87
C GLY A 22 10.65 48.42 76.03
N SER A 23 9.89 47.43 75.50
CA SER A 23 10.17 46.01 75.63
C SER A 23 10.86 45.41 74.37
N THR A 24 12.19 45.50 74.36
CA THR A 24 13.02 45.01 73.21
C THR A 24 12.89 43.51 72.96
N GLU A 25 12.70 42.71 73.99
CA GLU A 25 12.55 41.25 73.87
C GLU A 25 11.29 40.85 73.13
N MET A 26 10.17 41.55 73.30
CA MET A 26 8.93 41.32 72.62
C MET A 26 8.99 41.71 71.15
N ILE A 27 9.75 42.76 70.80
CA ILE A 27 9.99 43.15 69.42
C ILE A 27 10.72 42.05 68.64
N VAL A 28 11.79 41.50 69.27
CA VAL A 28 12.54 40.36 68.62
C VAL A 28 11.64 39.14 68.39
N PHE A 29 10.77 38.83 69.39
CA PHE A 29 9.84 37.74 69.31
C PHE A 29 8.80 37.90 68.10
N VAL A 30 8.26 39.10 68.01
CA VAL A 30 7.33 39.43 66.92
C VAL A 30 8.02 39.38 65.56
N CYS A 31 9.24 39.90 65.41
CA CYS A 31 10.01 39.83 64.18
C CYS A 31 10.36 38.39 63.81
N PHE A 32 10.72 37.53 64.74
CA PHE A 32 11.01 36.15 64.58
C PHE A 32 9.76 35.37 64.06
N PHE A 33 8.62 35.59 64.73
CA PHE A 33 7.35 34.96 64.36
C PHE A 33 6.87 35.43 62.97
N ALA A 34 7.07 36.72 62.67
CA ALA A 34 6.77 37.25 61.33
C ALA A 34 7.64 36.62 60.24
N PHE A 35 8.95 36.49 60.47
CA PHE A 35 9.88 35.89 59.54
C PHE A 35 9.50 34.44 59.28
N PHE A 36 9.19 33.65 60.28
CA PHE A 36 8.75 32.27 60.15
C PHE A 36 7.38 32.19 59.46
N GLY A 37 6.44 33.05 59.78
CA GLY A 37 5.12 33.13 59.15
C GLY A 37 5.21 33.47 57.66
N PHE A 38 6.00 34.47 57.29
CA PHE A 38 6.25 34.86 55.90
C PHE A 38 6.95 33.77 55.15
N GLY A 39 7.95 33.11 55.71
CA GLY A 39 8.67 32.00 55.11
C GLY A 39 7.72 30.82 54.79
N SER A 40 6.87 30.44 55.74
CA SER A 40 5.91 29.34 55.53
C SER A 40 4.84 29.64 54.47
N ILE A 41 4.36 30.87 54.45
CA ILE A 41 3.39 31.32 53.43
C ILE A 41 4.06 31.35 52.05
N TRP A 42 5.31 31.81 51.94
CA TRP A 42 6.07 31.85 50.70
C TRP A 42 6.31 30.45 50.13
N ILE A 43 6.75 29.52 50.98
CA ILE A 43 6.97 28.12 50.55
C ILE A 43 5.66 27.49 50.03
N ARG A 44 4.57 27.61 50.78
CA ARG A 44 3.26 27.09 50.40
C ARG A 44 2.76 27.73 49.09
N ALA A 45 2.99 29.02 48.90
CA ALA A 45 2.61 29.70 47.65
C ALA A 45 3.42 29.20 46.44
N GLN A 46 4.72 28.95 46.63
CA GLN A 46 5.55 28.36 45.58
C GLN A 46 5.12 26.91 45.24
N ASP A 47 4.85 26.10 46.27
CA ASP A 47 4.40 24.71 46.04
C ASP A 47 3.05 24.67 45.32
N PHE A 48 2.13 25.56 45.70
CA PHE A 48 0.84 25.70 45.02
C PHE A 48 1.01 26.11 43.55
N LEU A 49 1.87 27.10 43.27
CA LEU A 49 2.18 27.53 41.91
C LEU A 49 2.81 26.40 41.09
N ARG A 50 3.76 25.67 41.68
CA ARG A 50 4.39 24.50 40.98
C ARG A 50 3.37 23.43 40.68
N PHE A 51 2.49 23.11 41.62
CA PHE A 51 1.44 22.13 41.43
C PHE A 51 0.46 22.57 40.34
N ALA A 52 0.00 23.82 40.38
CA ALA A 52 -0.91 24.36 39.37
C ALA A 52 -0.29 24.38 37.94
N ILE A 53 1.00 24.74 37.83
CA ILE A 53 1.74 24.72 36.56
C ILE A 53 1.90 23.27 36.04
N ALA A 54 2.22 22.33 36.95
CA ALA A 54 2.35 20.91 36.57
C ALA A 54 1.02 20.31 36.11
N GLU A 55 -0.08 20.64 36.78
CA GLU A 55 -1.42 20.20 36.44
C GLU A 55 -1.87 20.76 35.05
N THR A 56 -1.67 22.07 34.83
CA THR A 56 -1.98 22.67 33.51
C THR A 56 -1.14 22.09 32.40
N ALA A 57 0.16 21.85 32.61
CA ALA A 57 1.04 21.24 31.63
C ALA A 57 0.65 19.77 31.31
N LEU A 58 0.17 19.03 32.31
CA LEU A 58 -0.33 17.65 32.10
C LEU A 58 -1.62 17.64 31.28
N VAL A 59 -2.57 18.53 31.63
CA VAL A 59 -3.84 18.67 30.88
C VAL A 59 -3.57 19.09 29.44
N GLU A 60 -2.68 20.04 29.20
CA GLU A 60 -2.30 20.49 27.85
C GLU A 60 -1.65 19.39 27.03
N LYS A 61 -0.72 18.62 27.63
CA LYS A 61 -0.13 17.44 26.97
C LYS A 61 -1.18 16.39 26.63
N THR A 62 -2.09 16.10 27.55
CA THR A 62 -3.15 15.11 27.33
C THR A 62 -4.10 15.57 26.23
N HIS A 63 -4.43 16.86 26.22
CA HIS A 63 -5.29 17.44 25.17
C HIS A 63 -4.59 17.42 23.80
N THR A 64 -3.31 17.78 23.73
CA THR A 64 -2.53 17.76 22.49
C THR A 64 -2.42 16.34 21.93
N VAL A 65 -2.13 15.35 22.79
CA VAL A 65 -2.09 13.94 22.37
C VAL A 65 -3.46 13.46 21.89
N SER A 66 -4.53 13.86 22.57
CA SER A 66 -5.90 13.51 22.17
C SER A 66 -6.30 14.13 20.84
N LEU A 67 -5.89 15.39 20.58
CA LEU A 67 -6.12 16.06 19.30
C LEU A 67 -5.33 15.40 18.18
N LEU A 68 -4.06 15.06 18.39
CA LEU A 68 -3.24 14.36 17.41
C LEU A 68 -3.80 12.97 17.09
N LEU A 69 -4.24 12.22 18.11
CA LEU A 69 -4.88 10.91 17.91
C LEU A 69 -6.20 11.06 17.14
N ARG A 70 -6.98 12.11 17.45
CA ARG A 70 -8.24 12.36 16.77
C ARG A 70 -8.02 12.80 15.32
N GLU A 71 -7.03 13.65 15.07
CA GLU A 71 -6.64 14.08 13.72
C GLU A 71 -6.10 12.89 12.90
N PHE A 72 -5.34 12.00 13.52
CA PHE A 72 -4.91 10.75 12.94
C PHE A 72 -6.10 9.82 12.61
N GLU A 73 -7.08 9.73 13.52
CA GLU A 73 -8.30 8.95 13.28
C GLU A 73 -9.24 9.58 12.23
N GLU A 74 -9.24 10.91 12.07
CA GLU A 74 -10.15 11.62 11.14
C GLU A 74 -9.60 11.72 9.71
N ASN A 75 -8.28 11.74 9.51
CA ASN A 75 -7.67 12.10 8.23
C ASN A 75 -7.06 10.95 7.42
N GLU A 76 -6.86 9.76 7.99
CA GLU A 76 -6.29 8.63 7.26
C GLU A 76 -7.15 7.37 7.39
N ALA A 77 -7.01 6.44 6.44
CA ALA A 77 -7.74 5.18 6.41
C ALA A 77 -7.34 4.22 7.55
N ASP A 78 -6.41 4.65 8.41
CA ASP A 78 -5.82 3.85 9.47
C ASP A 78 -6.69 3.80 10.71
N TRP A 79 -6.71 2.67 11.37
CA TRP A 79 -7.45 2.40 12.57
C TRP A 79 -6.56 1.83 13.67
N LEU A 80 -6.92 2.12 14.94
CA LEU A 80 -6.20 1.64 16.11
C LEU A 80 -6.84 0.36 16.64
N TRP A 81 -6.01 -0.60 17.01
CA TRP A 81 -6.42 -1.84 17.63
C TRP A 81 -5.56 -2.15 18.85
N GLN A 82 -6.18 -2.79 19.82
CA GLN A 82 -5.50 -3.27 21.01
C GLN A 82 -6.07 -4.64 21.40
N ILE A 83 -5.16 -5.57 21.68
CA ILE A 83 -5.51 -6.91 22.18
C ILE A 83 -4.83 -7.16 23.52
N ASP A 84 -5.45 -8.01 24.32
CA ASP A 84 -4.90 -8.47 25.58
C ASP A 84 -3.89 -9.63 25.39
N LYS A 85 -3.34 -10.14 26.51
CA LYS A 85 -2.44 -11.29 26.52
C LYS A 85 -3.03 -12.58 25.94
N SER A 86 -4.36 -12.69 25.94
CA SER A 86 -5.14 -13.81 25.37
C SER A 86 -5.53 -13.54 23.91
N ARG A 87 -5.00 -12.47 23.28
CA ARG A 87 -5.30 -12.04 21.92
C ARG A 87 -6.77 -11.69 21.69
N ARG A 88 -7.47 -11.27 22.74
CA ARG A 88 -8.81 -10.73 22.60
C ARG A 88 -8.78 -9.23 22.47
N VAL A 89 -9.63 -8.67 21.62
CA VAL A 89 -9.75 -7.22 21.43
C VAL A 89 -10.12 -6.57 22.75
N ARG A 90 -9.29 -5.66 23.23
CA ARG A 90 -9.49 -4.90 24.47
C ARG A 90 -10.11 -3.53 24.20
N SER A 91 -9.71 -2.92 23.10
CA SER A 91 -10.22 -1.63 22.66
C SER A 91 -10.24 -1.59 21.15
N ALA A 92 -11.36 -1.19 20.59
CA ALA A 92 -11.57 -1.03 19.16
C ALA A 92 -11.89 0.43 18.87
N SER A 93 -11.10 1.07 18.02
CA SER A 93 -11.46 2.40 17.50
C SER A 93 -12.74 2.31 16.66
N PRO A 94 -13.54 3.38 16.54
CA PRO A 94 -14.73 3.39 15.68
C PRO A 94 -14.42 2.98 14.23
N ARG A 95 -13.24 3.35 13.72
CA ARG A 95 -12.76 2.97 12.39
C ARG A 95 -12.40 1.49 12.28
N PHE A 96 -11.78 0.92 13.30
CA PHE A 96 -11.56 -0.52 13.34
C PHE A 96 -12.88 -1.29 13.28
N ALA A 97 -13.86 -0.85 14.06
CA ALA A 97 -15.17 -1.44 14.03
C ALA A 97 -15.83 -1.30 12.65
N PHE A 98 -15.75 -0.14 12.03
CA PHE A 98 -16.24 0.08 10.67
C PHE A 98 -15.52 -0.83 9.64
N ALA A 99 -14.20 -0.96 9.71
CA ALA A 99 -13.44 -1.85 8.83
C ALA A 99 -13.86 -3.32 8.98
N MET A 100 -14.27 -3.73 10.19
CA MET A 100 -14.76 -5.06 10.49
C MET A 100 -16.29 -5.22 10.29
N ASN A 101 -16.97 -4.19 9.77
CA ASN A 101 -18.43 -4.13 9.60
C ASN A 101 -19.20 -4.46 10.89
N ALA A 102 -18.72 -3.93 12.02
CA ALA A 102 -19.27 -4.18 13.35
C ALA A 102 -19.27 -2.90 14.20
N THR A 103 -19.87 -2.95 15.36
CA THR A 103 -19.76 -1.89 16.37
C THR A 103 -18.56 -2.15 17.30
N PRO A 104 -17.96 -1.12 17.94
CA PRO A 104 -16.86 -1.34 18.88
C PRO A 104 -17.18 -2.34 19.98
N SER A 105 -18.40 -2.28 20.53
CA SER A 105 -18.88 -3.18 21.59
C SER A 105 -19.03 -4.64 21.14
N GLU A 106 -19.26 -4.89 19.86
CA GLU A 106 -19.31 -6.23 19.29
C GLU A 106 -17.93 -6.85 19.07
N LEU A 107 -16.92 -6.03 18.90
CA LEU A 107 -15.53 -6.47 18.71
C LEU A 107 -14.83 -6.76 20.04
N GLU A 108 -15.11 -5.99 21.08
CA GLU A 108 -14.46 -6.13 22.37
C GLU A 108 -14.70 -7.52 22.97
N GLY A 109 -13.64 -8.15 23.43
CA GLY A 109 -13.63 -9.52 23.97
C GLY A 109 -13.58 -10.64 22.94
N LYS A 110 -13.82 -10.38 21.65
CA LYS A 110 -13.64 -11.39 20.59
C LYS A 110 -12.17 -11.69 20.35
N ALA A 111 -11.86 -12.90 19.94
CA ALA A 111 -10.50 -13.26 19.54
C ALA A 111 -10.13 -12.53 18.23
N PHE A 112 -8.94 -11.90 18.20
CA PHE A 112 -8.51 -11.07 17.07
C PHE A 112 -8.47 -11.85 15.75
N PHE A 113 -7.99 -13.10 15.80
CA PHE A 113 -7.96 -13.97 14.62
C PHE A 113 -9.35 -14.36 14.11
N GLU A 114 -10.34 -14.56 14.99
CA GLU A 114 -11.72 -14.84 14.59
C GLU A 114 -12.36 -13.68 13.81
N LEU A 115 -11.89 -12.45 14.03
CA LEU A 115 -12.40 -11.26 13.34
C LEU A 115 -11.81 -11.10 11.92
N ILE A 116 -10.60 -11.59 11.71
CA ILE A 116 -9.84 -11.35 10.46
C ILE A 116 -9.70 -12.62 9.61
N SER A 117 -10.24 -13.75 10.08
CA SER A 117 -10.16 -15.02 9.35
C SER A 117 -11.46 -15.81 9.46
N ASP A 118 -11.71 -16.66 8.48
CA ASP A 118 -12.72 -17.73 8.58
C ASP A 118 -12.16 -18.92 9.37
N ASP A 119 -13.03 -19.92 9.63
CA ASP A 119 -12.70 -21.14 10.38
C ASP A 119 -11.47 -21.90 9.84
N ASP A 120 -11.08 -21.68 8.58
CA ASP A 120 -9.96 -22.34 7.87
C ASP A 120 -8.72 -21.44 7.68
N TRP A 121 -8.41 -20.57 8.65
CA TRP A 121 -7.27 -19.65 8.53
C TRP A 121 -5.89 -20.34 8.38
N GLU A 122 -5.75 -21.60 8.80
CA GLU A 122 -4.50 -22.36 8.70
C GLU A 122 -4.23 -22.95 7.31
N SER A 123 -5.25 -23.17 6.50
CA SER A 123 -5.15 -23.85 5.20
C SER A 123 -5.69 -23.04 4.01
N GLY A 124 -6.38 -21.95 4.26
CA GLY A 124 -7.01 -21.11 3.23
C GLY A 124 -6.05 -20.14 2.50
N PRO A 125 -6.55 -19.47 1.46
CA PRO A 125 -5.81 -18.41 0.76
C PRO A 125 -5.50 -17.27 1.73
N GLY A 126 -4.25 -17.08 2.08
CA GLY A 126 -3.80 -16.10 3.08
C GLY A 126 -3.21 -16.73 4.34
N ALA A 127 -3.28 -18.04 4.48
CA ALA A 127 -2.72 -18.79 5.62
C ALA A 127 -1.29 -18.38 5.98
N ASP A 128 -0.42 -18.21 4.98
CA ASP A 128 0.98 -17.84 5.21
C ASP A 128 1.10 -16.45 5.87
N SER A 129 0.31 -15.47 5.43
CA SER A 129 0.33 -14.12 6.01
C SER A 129 -0.26 -14.08 7.42
N LEU A 130 -1.29 -14.87 7.69
CA LEU A 130 -1.87 -15.01 9.03
C LEU A 130 -0.94 -15.76 9.98
N ARG A 131 -0.19 -16.77 9.50
CA ARG A 131 0.86 -17.44 10.26
C ARG A 131 1.98 -16.47 10.63
N MET A 132 2.46 -15.66 9.68
CA MET A 132 3.46 -14.63 9.96
C MET A 132 3.00 -13.67 11.07
N LEU A 133 1.73 -13.23 11.03
CA LEU A 133 1.16 -12.42 12.10
C LEU A 133 1.14 -13.18 13.43
N ALA A 134 0.73 -14.44 13.42
CA ALA A 134 0.70 -15.28 14.62
C ALA A 134 2.11 -15.47 15.21
N ASP A 135 3.12 -15.65 14.36
CA ASP A 135 4.52 -15.82 14.76
C ASP A 135 5.08 -14.55 15.43
N HIS A 136 4.83 -13.36 14.86
CA HIS A 136 5.21 -12.09 15.49
C HIS A 136 4.53 -11.89 16.84
N LEU A 137 3.23 -12.20 16.94
CA LEU A 137 2.50 -12.12 18.20
C LEU A 137 3.00 -13.13 19.25
N ASN A 138 3.43 -14.33 18.82
CA ASN A 138 4.03 -15.34 19.68
C ASN A 138 5.41 -14.94 20.19
N ALA A 139 6.26 -14.43 19.28
CA ALA A 139 7.60 -13.97 19.59
C ALA A 139 7.61 -12.68 20.44
N ARG A 140 6.48 -12.00 20.54
CA ARG A 140 6.33 -10.69 21.21
C ARG A 140 7.27 -9.64 20.63
N GLU A 141 7.44 -9.65 19.32
CA GLU A 141 8.28 -8.72 18.58
C GLU A 141 7.46 -7.61 17.93
N ASN A 142 8.10 -6.45 17.74
CA ASN A 142 7.51 -5.38 16.93
C ASN A 142 7.43 -5.84 15.47
N PHE A 143 6.34 -5.49 14.81
CA PHE A 143 6.22 -5.65 13.36
C PHE A 143 5.63 -4.38 12.74
N SER A 144 6.00 -4.11 11.50
CA SER A 144 5.56 -2.94 10.75
C SER A 144 5.22 -3.34 9.32
N ASN A 145 4.16 -2.73 8.78
CA ASN A 145 3.72 -2.88 7.39
C ASN A 145 3.52 -4.35 6.98
N LEU A 146 3.04 -5.17 7.92
CA LEU A 146 2.75 -6.56 7.66
C LEU A 146 1.46 -6.67 6.83
N MET A 147 1.60 -7.16 5.61
CA MET A 147 0.47 -7.38 4.71
C MET A 147 -0.22 -8.69 5.03
N VAL A 148 -1.48 -8.61 5.42
CA VAL A 148 -2.27 -9.79 5.80
C VAL A 148 -3.49 -9.90 4.89
N ARG A 149 -3.63 -11.05 4.23
CA ARG A 149 -4.84 -11.36 3.48
C ARG A 149 -5.86 -11.97 4.42
N VAL A 150 -7.00 -11.32 4.53
CA VAL A 150 -8.07 -11.67 5.46
C VAL A 150 -9.37 -11.85 4.70
N LYS A 151 -10.36 -12.41 5.38
CA LYS A 151 -11.72 -12.51 4.87
C LYS A 151 -12.68 -11.94 5.90
N ILE A 152 -13.35 -10.85 5.53
CA ILE A 152 -14.29 -10.14 6.38
C ILE A 152 -15.65 -10.23 5.70
N ASP A 153 -16.66 -10.77 6.39
CA ASP A 153 -18.02 -11.02 5.85
C ASP A 153 -18.00 -11.81 4.54
N GLY A 154 -17.12 -12.80 4.43
CA GLY A 154 -16.99 -13.60 3.22
C GLY A 154 -16.22 -12.93 2.08
N MET A 155 -15.82 -11.66 2.21
CA MET A 155 -15.10 -10.89 1.19
C MET A 155 -13.60 -10.88 1.48
N PRO A 156 -12.74 -11.19 0.47
CA PRO A 156 -11.29 -11.11 0.65
C PRO A 156 -10.87 -9.64 0.72
N ARG A 157 -10.07 -9.31 1.74
CA ARG A 157 -9.46 -8.00 1.95
C ARG A 157 -7.97 -8.11 2.23
N TRP A 158 -7.25 -7.03 2.00
CA TRP A 158 -5.86 -6.87 2.34
C TRP A 158 -5.72 -5.82 3.43
N LEU A 159 -5.21 -6.25 4.58
CA LEU A 159 -4.91 -5.35 5.69
C LEU A 159 -3.40 -5.16 5.79
N GLU A 160 -2.98 -3.93 5.98
CA GLU A 160 -1.63 -3.60 6.40
C GLU A 160 -1.64 -3.37 7.91
N LEU A 161 -0.87 -4.15 8.66
CA LEU A 161 -0.86 -4.14 10.10
C LEU A 161 0.53 -3.81 10.64
N SER A 162 0.56 -2.94 11.65
CA SER A 162 1.75 -2.69 12.45
C SER A 162 1.40 -2.86 13.92
N GLY A 163 2.30 -3.44 14.70
CA GLY A 163 2.02 -3.76 16.08
C GLY A 163 3.24 -3.75 16.99
N THR A 164 3.01 -3.36 18.25
CA THR A 164 4.03 -3.29 19.29
C THR A 164 3.49 -3.94 20.56
N PRO A 165 4.27 -4.80 21.25
CA PRO A 165 3.87 -5.39 22.51
C PRO A 165 3.72 -4.32 23.60
N ILE A 166 2.71 -4.48 24.44
CA ILE A 166 2.48 -3.65 25.61
C ILE A 166 3.13 -4.33 26.81
N LEU A 167 4.04 -3.61 27.46
CA LEU A 167 4.67 -4.05 28.69
C LEU A 167 4.14 -3.22 29.86
N GLY A 168 3.85 -3.87 30.98
CA GLY A 168 3.50 -3.22 32.23
C GLY A 168 4.70 -2.58 32.94
N GLU A 169 4.48 -1.90 34.05
CA GLU A 169 5.53 -1.21 34.82
C GLU A 169 6.65 -2.14 35.32
N LYS A 170 6.35 -3.43 35.49
CA LYS A 170 7.31 -4.46 35.93
C LYS A 170 7.88 -5.28 34.75
N GLY A 171 7.62 -4.85 33.49
CA GLY A 171 8.04 -5.56 32.31
C GLY A 171 7.18 -6.76 31.94
N GLU A 172 6.03 -6.99 32.62
CA GLU A 172 5.09 -8.05 32.29
C GLU A 172 4.38 -7.75 30.96
N TYR A 173 4.22 -8.80 30.13
CA TYR A 173 3.48 -8.70 28.87
C TYR A 173 1.98 -8.57 29.13
N LEU A 174 1.38 -7.52 28.58
CA LEU A 174 -0.04 -7.19 28.73
C LEU A 174 -0.87 -7.38 27.46
N GLY A 175 -0.23 -7.50 26.30
CA GLY A 175 -0.89 -7.61 25.02
C GLY A 175 -0.17 -6.85 23.92
N TYR A 176 -0.90 -6.50 22.86
CA TYR A 176 -0.40 -5.69 21.73
C TYR A 176 -1.28 -4.48 21.50
N ARG A 177 -0.68 -3.46 20.96
CA ARG A 177 -1.37 -2.32 20.33
C ARG A 177 -0.77 -2.06 18.97
N GLY A 178 -1.58 -1.56 18.07
CA GLY A 178 -1.09 -1.27 16.73
C GLY A 178 -2.03 -0.43 15.92
N VAL A 179 -1.60 -0.19 14.70
CA VAL A 179 -2.38 0.45 13.65
C VAL A 179 -2.65 -0.56 12.55
N GLY A 180 -3.72 -0.35 11.82
CA GLY A 180 -4.04 -1.12 10.64
C GLY A 180 -4.78 -0.29 9.63
N SER A 181 -4.66 -0.63 8.36
CA SER A 181 -5.38 -0.03 7.26
C SER A 181 -5.91 -1.08 6.29
N ASP A 182 -7.06 -0.83 5.70
CA ASP A 182 -7.59 -1.63 4.60
C ASP A 182 -7.02 -1.07 3.29
N VAL A 183 -6.05 -1.78 2.74
CA VAL A 183 -5.36 -1.41 1.49
C VAL A 183 -5.90 -2.16 0.26
N THR A 184 -7.08 -2.79 0.39
CA THR A 184 -7.67 -3.62 -0.67
C THR A 184 -7.87 -2.84 -1.96
N GLU A 185 -8.50 -1.67 -1.90
CA GLU A 185 -8.76 -0.86 -3.10
C GLU A 185 -7.49 -0.22 -3.65
N GLN A 186 -6.57 0.20 -2.79
CA GLN A 186 -5.27 0.72 -3.21
C GLN A 186 -4.48 -0.36 -3.96
N ARG A 187 -4.46 -1.58 -3.43
CA ARG A 187 -3.78 -2.72 -4.05
C ARG A 187 -4.41 -3.10 -5.39
N LYS A 188 -5.75 -3.23 -5.45
CA LYS A 188 -6.47 -3.48 -6.71
C LYS A 188 -6.19 -2.40 -7.76
N SER A 189 -6.17 -1.14 -7.33
CA SER A 189 -5.85 -0.02 -8.22
C SER A 189 -4.41 -0.10 -8.73
N SER A 190 -3.44 -0.42 -7.86
CA SER A 190 -2.04 -0.59 -8.23
C SER A 190 -1.85 -1.78 -9.16
N GLU A 191 -2.48 -2.92 -8.89
CA GLU A 191 -2.47 -4.10 -9.76
C GLU A 191 -3.10 -3.80 -11.12
N LYS A 192 -4.22 -3.05 -11.13
CA LYS A 192 -4.86 -2.60 -12.37
C LYS A 192 -3.97 -1.65 -13.17
N ILE A 193 -3.33 -0.69 -12.50
CA ILE A 193 -2.37 0.22 -13.16
C ILE A 193 -1.19 -0.57 -13.73
N ALA A 194 -0.62 -1.50 -12.98
CA ALA A 194 0.46 -2.35 -13.43
C ALA A 194 0.05 -3.23 -14.62
N TYR A 195 -1.18 -3.75 -14.62
CA TYR A 195 -1.75 -4.49 -15.74
C TYR A 195 -1.92 -3.60 -16.97
N LEU A 196 -2.55 -2.42 -16.81
CA LEU A 196 -2.77 -1.47 -17.91
C LEU A 196 -1.45 -0.93 -18.50
N ALA A 197 -0.40 -0.85 -17.70
CA ALA A 197 0.92 -0.46 -18.18
C ALA A 197 1.58 -1.51 -19.07
N ARG A 198 1.19 -2.79 -18.99
CA ARG A 198 1.86 -3.92 -19.66
C ARG A 198 0.99 -4.65 -20.70
N TYR A 199 -0.33 -4.56 -20.60
CA TYR A 199 -1.25 -5.27 -21.47
C TYR A 199 -2.15 -4.31 -22.25
N ASP A 200 -2.52 -4.70 -23.45
CA ASP A 200 -3.53 -4.01 -24.26
C ASP A 200 -4.93 -4.32 -23.72
N THR A 201 -5.71 -3.30 -23.45
CA THR A 201 -7.02 -3.44 -22.78
C THR A 201 -8.09 -4.10 -23.64
N LEU A 202 -7.97 -4.00 -24.94
CA LEU A 202 -8.93 -4.61 -25.87
C LEU A 202 -8.66 -6.10 -26.06
N THR A 203 -7.40 -6.43 -26.31
CA THR A 203 -7.03 -7.78 -26.73
C THR A 203 -6.53 -8.67 -25.59
N GLY A 204 -6.17 -8.07 -24.44
CA GLY A 204 -5.55 -8.78 -23.31
C GLY A 204 -4.12 -9.26 -23.58
N LEU A 205 -3.58 -9.02 -24.76
CA LEU A 205 -2.20 -9.35 -25.10
C LEU A 205 -1.21 -8.36 -24.46
N PRO A 206 0.05 -8.74 -24.28
CA PRO A 206 1.15 -7.82 -24.03
C PRO A 206 1.10 -6.60 -24.95
N ASN A 207 1.27 -5.40 -24.37
CA ASN A 207 1.30 -4.18 -25.14
C ASN A 207 2.71 -3.90 -25.73
N ARG A 208 2.84 -2.78 -26.45
CA ARG A 208 4.12 -2.33 -27.05
C ARG A 208 5.26 -2.27 -26.03
N LEU A 209 5.00 -1.79 -24.81
CA LEU A 209 6.04 -1.67 -23.77
C LEU A 209 6.55 -3.06 -23.36
N MET A 210 5.64 -3.98 -23.05
CA MET A 210 6.01 -5.33 -22.64
C MET A 210 6.72 -6.11 -23.75
N LEU A 211 6.30 -5.95 -25.02
CA LEU A 211 7.01 -6.53 -26.15
C LEU A 211 8.43 -5.96 -26.29
N HIS A 212 8.60 -4.66 -26.07
CA HIS A 212 9.92 -4.00 -26.15
C HIS A 212 10.86 -4.49 -25.03
N GLU A 213 10.34 -4.60 -23.80
CA GLU A 213 11.09 -5.18 -22.67
C GLU A 213 11.51 -6.62 -22.97
N ALA A 214 10.57 -7.47 -23.39
CA ALA A 214 10.83 -8.87 -23.71
C ALA A 214 11.83 -9.03 -24.88
N LEU A 215 11.78 -8.17 -25.88
CA LEU A 215 12.76 -8.17 -26.97
C LEU A 215 14.16 -7.77 -26.46
N GLY A 216 14.25 -6.78 -25.54
CA GLY A 216 15.48 -6.39 -24.89
C GLY A 216 16.12 -7.56 -24.13
N GLU A 217 15.35 -8.22 -23.27
CA GLU A 217 15.77 -9.41 -22.55
C GLU A 217 16.25 -10.53 -23.49
N ALA A 218 15.46 -10.83 -24.51
CA ALA A 218 15.81 -11.85 -25.50
C ALA A 218 17.11 -11.55 -26.26
N MET A 219 17.37 -10.25 -26.54
CA MET A 219 18.62 -9.82 -27.19
C MET A 219 19.84 -9.94 -26.27
N GLU A 220 19.67 -9.67 -24.97
CA GLU A 220 20.73 -9.84 -23.95
C GLU A 220 21.04 -11.33 -23.74
N GLU A 221 20.01 -12.17 -23.54
CA GLU A 221 20.15 -13.62 -23.43
C GLU A 221 20.82 -14.23 -24.68
N ALA A 222 20.38 -13.81 -25.86
CA ALA A 222 20.96 -14.27 -27.13
C ALA A 222 22.45 -13.92 -27.24
N ARG A 223 22.87 -12.74 -26.74
CA ARG A 223 24.28 -12.33 -26.71
C ARG A 223 25.10 -13.21 -25.76
N ASP A 224 24.59 -13.38 -24.54
CA ASP A 224 25.32 -14.08 -23.46
C ASP A 224 25.44 -15.58 -23.77
N MET A 225 24.36 -16.19 -24.28
CA MET A 225 24.34 -17.62 -24.62
C MET A 225 24.81 -17.92 -26.05
N ARG A 226 25.22 -16.91 -26.84
CA ARG A 226 25.57 -17.04 -28.26
C ARG A 226 24.44 -17.68 -29.09
N ARG A 227 23.20 -17.36 -28.75
CA ARG A 227 22.01 -17.78 -29.46
C ARG A 227 21.47 -16.65 -30.35
N ARG A 228 20.30 -16.86 -30.92
CA ARG A 228 19.60 -15.85 -31.73
C ARG A 228 18.22 -15.65 -31.18
N CYS A 229 17.74 -14.41 -31.27
CA CYS A 229 16.33 -14.10 -31.07
C CYS A 229 15.75 -13.43 -32.31
N ALA A 230 14.44 -13.43 -32.45
CA ALA A 230 13.80 -12.79 -33.57
C ALA A 230 12.59 -11.96 -33.12
N PHE A 231 12.24 -11.00 -33.96
CA PHE A 231 11.00 -10.25 -33.84
C PHE A 231 10.22 -10.39 -35.17
N VAL A 232 8.95 -10.78 -35.06
CA VAL A 232 8.03 -10.85 -36.20
C VAL A 232 6.99 -9.76 -36.02
N MET A 233 6.95 -8.79 -36.93
CA MET A 233 5.94 -7.75 -36.98
C MET A 233 4.82 -8.21 -37.93
N ILE A 234 3.57 -7.98 -37.52
CA ILE A 234 2.37 -8.43 -38.23
C ILE A 234 1.43 -7.23 -38.36
N ASP A 235 0.87 -7.07 -39.56
CA ASP A 235 -0.10 -6.02 -39.89
C ASP A 235 -1.32 -6.68 -40.51
N LEU A 236 -2.54 -6.27 -40.15
CA LEU A 236 -3.77 -6.82 -40.70
C LEU A 236 -4.17 -6.08 -41.98
N ASP A 237 -4.15 -6.78 -43.08
CA ASP A 237 -4.52 -6.23 -44.38
C ASP A 237 -6.01 -5.84 -44.38
N ARG A 238 -6.31 -4.62 -44.85
CA ARG A 238 -7.67 -4.09 -45.03
C ARG A 238 -8.48 -3.92 -43.72
N PHE A 239 -7.86 -3.93 -42.54
CA PHE A 239 -8.57 -3.73 -41.27
C PHE A 239 -9.35 -2.41 -41.27
N LYS A 240 -8.75 -1.32 -41.79
CA LYS A 240 -9.40 -0.02 -41.92
C LYS A 240 -10.72 -0.13 -42.74
N ALA A 241 -10.77 -0.91 -43.78
CA ALA A 241 -11.99 -1.08 -44.59
C ALA A 241 -13.12 -1.77 -43.81
N VAL A 242 -12.78 -2.67 -42.88
CA VAL A 242 -13.75 -3.28 -41.96
C VAL A 242 -14.33 -2.20 -41.04
N ASN A 243 -13.49 -1.37 -40.44
CA ASN A 243 -13.95 -0.26 -39.60
C ASN A 243 -14.83 0.73 -40.34
N ASP A 244 -14.40 1.13 -41.55
CA ASP A 244 -15.11 2.12 -42.36
C ASP A 244 -16.48 1.58 -42.86
N SER A 245 -16.61 0.27 -43.05
CA SER A 245 -17.84 -0.36 -43.58
C SER A 245 -18.80 -0.84 -42.51
N LEU A 246 -18.29 -1.38 -41.36
CA LEU A 246 -19.07 -2.08 -40.33
C LEU A 246 -18.99 -1.42 -38.97
N GLY A 247 -18.16 -0.39 -38.82
CA GLY A 247 -17.97 0.36 -37.57
C GLY A 247 -16.90 -0.24 -36.66
N HIS A 248 -16.41 0.60 -35.76
CA HIS A 248 -15.30 0.26 -34.83
C HIS A 248 -15.60 -0.90 -33.89
N GLN A 249 -16.87 -1.09 -33.51
CA GLN A 249 -17.24 -2.21 -32.63
C GLN A 249 -16.99 -3.59 -33.28
N ILE A 250 -17.25 -3.71 -34.56
CA ILE A 250 -16.96 -4.95 -35.32
C ILE A 250 -15.45 -5.12 -35.49
N GLY A 251 -14.72 -4.02 -35.75
CA GLY A 251 -13.26 -4.03 -35.79
C GLY A 251 -12.63 -4.46 -34.47
N ASP A 252 -13.14 -3.96 -33.33
CA ASP A 252 -12.65 -4.33 -32.00
C ASP A 252 -12.84 -5.83 -31.74
N ARG A 253 -14.01 -6.39 -32.02
CA ARG A 253 -14.26 -7.84 -31.90
C ARG A 253 -13.40 -8.68 -32.85
N LEU A 254 -13.13 -8.16 -34.05
CA LEU A 254 -12.18 -8.79 -34.97
C LEU A 254 -10.78 -8.84 -34.33
N LEU A 255 -10.30 -7.75 -33.75
CA LEU A 255 -9.00 -7.69 -33.05
C LEU A 255 -8.93 -8.66 -31.86
N GLU A 256 -10.00 -8.83 -31.09
CA GLU A 256 -10.11 -9.85 -30.06
C GLU A 256 -9.95 -11.27 -30.59
N GLN A 257 -10.60 -11.60 -31.72
CA GLN A 257 -10.45 -12.92 -32.37
C GLN A 257 -9.06 -13.13 -32.97
N VAL A 258 -8.48 -12.09 -33.57
CA VAL A 258 -7.09 -12.11 -34.04
C VAL A 258 -6.12 -12.42 -32.90
N SER A 259 -6.30 -11.74 -31.77
CA SER A 259 -5.44 -11.97 -30.59
C SER A 259 -5.54 -13.39 -30.07
N GLY A 260 -6.75 -13.96 -30.02
CA GLY A 260 -6.95 -15.36 -29.65
C GLY A 260 -6.20 -16.33 -30.58
N ARG A 261 -6.28 -16.13 -31.92
CA ARG A 261 -5.55 -16.95 -32.89
C ARG A 261 -4.03 -16.81 -32.77
N LEU A 262 -3.53 -15.60 -32.44
CA LEU A 262 -2.10 -15.39 -32.22
C LEU A 262 -1.63 -16.09 -30.96
N ALA A 263 -2.41 -16.02 -29.85
CA ALA A 263 -2.10 -16.71 -28.61
C ALA A 263 -2.06 -18.25 -28.77
N GLU A 264 -2.91 -18.82 -29.65
CA GLU A 264 -2.87 -20.27 -29.96
C GLU A 264 -1.62 -20.70 -30.76
N ILE A 265 -1.03 -19.78 -31.51
CA ILE A 265 0.18 -20.05 -32.32
C ILE A 265 1.43 -19.94 -31.48
N ALA A 266 1.46 -18.98 -30.54
CA ALA A 266 2.62 -18.71 -29.71
C ALA A 266 2.94 -19.89 -28.80
N GLY A 267 4.15 -20.41 -28.90
CA GLY A 267 4.69 -21.44 -28.01
C GLY A 267 5.33 -20.88 -26.75
N GLU A 268 5.98 -21.75 -25.97
CA GLU A 268 6.60 -21.36 -24.68
C GLU A 268 7.74 -20.33 -24.83
N ASN A 269 8.43 -20.31 -25.98
CA ASN A 269 9.54 -19.40 -26.27
C ASN A 269 9.12 -18.15 -27.06
N GLU A 270 7.81 -17.98 -27.27
CA GLU A 270 7.26 -16.94 -28.12
C GLU A 270 6.32 -16.06 -27.30
N LEU A 271 6.54 -14.74 -27.33
CA LEU A 271 5.65 -13.77 -26.70
C LEU A 271 4.96 -12.95 -27.80
N CYS A 272 3.65 -13.10 -27.94
CA CYS A 272 2.89 -12.26 -28.83
C CYS A 272 2.26 -11.07 -28.10
N GLY A 273 2.08 -9.95 -28.81
CA GLY A 273 1.48 -8.75 -28.26
C GLY A 273 0.97 -7.81 -29.34
N ARG A 274 0.23 -6.78 -28.92
CA ARG A 274 -0.30 -5.74 -29.81
C ARG A 274 0.51 -4.47 -29.70
N LEU A 275 0.95 -3.94 -30.84
CA LEU A 275 1.74 -2.70 -30.91
C LEU A 275 0.83 -1.45 -30.96
N GLY A 276 -0.40 -1.62 -31.46
CA GLY A 276 -1.42 -0.58 -31.57
C GLY A 276 -2.15 -0.66 -32.91
N GLY A 277 -3.38 -0.16 -32.98
CA GLY A 277 -4.18 -0.27 -34.19
C GLY A 277 -4.38 -1.71 -34.62
N ASP A 278 -3.96 -2.04 -35.83
CA ASP A 278 -3.97 -3.35 -36.49
C ASP A 278 -2.61 -4.05 -36.50
N GLU A 279 -1.61 -3.49 -35.80
CA GLU A 279 -0.25 -4.01 -35.70
C GLU A 279 -0.05 -4.92 -34.47
N PHE A 280 0.52 -6.11 -34.75
CA PHE A 280 0.93 -7.07 -33.71
C PHE A 280 2.41 -7.41 -33.83
N GLY A 281 2.95 -8.02 -32.79
CA GLY A 281 4.36 -8.48 -32.79
C GLY A 281 4.52 -9.80 -32.06
N ILE A 282 5.51 -10.59 -32.48
CA ILE A 282 5.94 -11.79 -31.76
C ILE A 282 7.43 -11.69 -31.50
N VAL A 283 7.82 -11.80 -30.23
CA VAL A 283 9.21 -11.98 -29.79
C VAL A 283 9.49 -13.47 -29.71
N VAL A 284 10.50 -13.94 -30.40
CA VAL A 284 10.99 -15.33 -30.37
C VAL A 284 12.32 -15.34 -29.62
N ARG A 285 12.34 -15.92 -28.41
CA ARG A 285 13.53 -15.89 -27.52
C ARG A 285 14.67 -16.78 -27.99
N ASP A 286 14.36 -17.93 -28.57
CA ASP A 286 15.37 -18.90 -29.09
C ASP A 286 15.07 -19.22 -30.56
N ALA A 287 15.52 -18.35 -31.45
CA ALA A 287 15.38 -18.55 -32.89
C ALA A 287 16.54 -19.42 -33.41
N CYS A 288 16.28 -20.69 -33.64
CA CYS A 288 17.30 -21.63 -34.14
C CYS A 288 17.94 -21.15 -35.45
N ASP A 289 17.12 -20.77 -36.43
CA ASP A 289 17.55 -20.24 -37.72
C ASP A 289 16.47 -19.35 -38.35
N PHE A 290 16.80 -18.76 -39.50
CA PHE A 290 15.87 -17.93 -40.27
C PHE A 290 14.69 -18.74 -40.83
N GLY A 291 14.92 -20.01 -41.13
CA GLY A 291 13.87 -20.88 -41.68
C GLY A 291 12.76 -21.16 -40.69
N ALA A 292 13.10 -21.30 -39.39
CA ALA A 292 12.12 -21.46 -38.30
C ALA A 292 11.27 -20.21 -38.14
N VAL A 293 11.89 -19.03 -38.17
CA VAL A 293 11.17 -17.74 -38.06
C VAL A 293 10.29 -17.48 -39.28
N ASP A 294 10.75 -17.80 -40.48
CA ASP A 294 9.98 -17.70 -41.72
C ASP A 294 8.79 -18.67 -41.71
N SER A 295 8.98 -19.89 -41.17
CA SER A 295 7.91 -20.87 -41.00
C SER A 295 6.84 -20.37 -40.01
N LEU A 296 7.25 -19.77 -38.88
CA LEU A 296 6.34 -19.15 -37.93
C LEU A 296 5.53 -18.03 -38.60
N ALA A 297 6.20 -17.12 -39.33
CA ALA A 297 5.54 -16.02 -40.01
C ALA A 297 4.51 -16.51 -41.02
N ARG A 298 4.83 -17.57 -41.79
CA ARG A 298 3.85 -18.20 -42.72
C ARG A 298 2.67 -18.81 -41.98
N LYS A 299 2.90 -19.55 -40.91
CA LYS A 299 1.84 -20.12 -40.08
C LYS A 299 0.90 -19.05 -39.53
N VAL A 300 1.46 -17.91 -39.09
CA VAL A 300 0.70 -16.75 -38.64
C VAL A 300 -0.17 -16.19 -39.74
N ILE A 301 0.40 -15.92 -40.94
CA ILE A 301 -0.34 -15.39 -42.07
C ILE A 301 -1.48 -16.36 -42.48
N GLU A 302 -1.18 -17.64 -42.58
CA GLU A 302 -2.19 -18.68 -42.94
C GLU A 302 -3.34 -18.72 -41.95
N ARG A 303 -3.03 -18.69 -40.62
CA ARG A 303 -4.04 -18.77 -39.59
C ARG A 303 -4.88 -17.49 -39.48
N LEU A 304 -4.26 -16.32 -39.62
CA LEU A 304 -4.95 -15.04 -39.58
C LEU A 304 -5.78 -14.77 -40.82
N SER A 305 -5.45 -15.37 -41.97
CA SER A 305 -6.23 -15.24 -43.24
C SER A 305 -7.47 -16.12 -43.27
N GLN A 306 -7.69 -16.97 -42.27
CA GLN A 306 -8.94 -17.76 -42.18
C GLN A 306 -10.12 -16.85 -41.83
N PRO A 307 -11.35 -17.18 -42.33
CA PRO A 307 -12.53 -16.38 -42.03
C PRO A 307 -12.78 -16.16 -40.55
N TYR A 308 -13.31 -14.97 -40.22
CA TYR A 308 -13.73 -14.61 -38.87
C TYR A 308 -15.25 -14.48 -38.83
N GLU A 309 -15.87 -15.15 -37.87
CA GLU A 309 -17.28 -14.97 -37.59
C GLU A 309 -17.45 -13.93 -36.47
N VAL A 310 -17.90 -12.74 -36.84
CA VAL A 310 -18.13 -11.63 -35.92
C VAL A 310 -19.58 -11.21 -35.97
N ASP A 311 -20.34 -11.49 -34.95
CA ASP A 311 -21.80 -11.33 -34.93
C ASP A 311 -22.48 -12.04 -36.11
N ALA A 312 -23.16 -11.29 -36.97
CA ALA A 312 -23.85 -11.80 -38.15
C ALA A 312 -22.99 -11.70 -39.42
N HIS A 313 -21.68 -11.41 -39.32
CA HIS A 313 -20.79 -11.14 -40.44
C HIS A 313 -19.67 -12.15 -40.53
N THR A 314 -19.43 -12.68 -41.70
CA THR A 314 -18.21 -13.44 -42.03
C THR A 314 -17.21 -12.49 -42.66
N LEU A 315 -16.08 -12.24 -41.95
CA LEU A 315 -15.06 -11.29 -42.38
C LEU A 315 -13.84 -12.02 -42.93
N PHE A 316 -13.27 -11.45 -43.97
CA PHE A 316 -12.03 -11.91 -44.60
C PHE A 316 -10.99 -10.80 -44.53
N VAL A 317 -9.98 -10.99 -43.71
CA VAL A 317 -8.81 -10.12 -43.62
C VAL A 317 -7.55 -10.92 -43.91
N GLY A 318 -6.60 -10.30 -44.57
CA GLY A 318 -5.27 -10.87 -44.72
C GLY A 318 -4.35 -10.44 -43.58
N ALA A 319 -3.13 -10.94 -43.58
CA ALA A 319 -2.07 -10.47 -42.73
C ALA A 319 -0.74 -10.41 -43.50
N SER A 320 -0.02 -9.32 -43.31
CA SER A 320 1.35 -9.16 -43.79
C SER A 320 2.31 -9.32 -42.60
N ALA A 321 3.41 -10.05 -42.79
CA ALA A 321 4.39 -10.26 -41.73
C ALA A 321 5.81 -9.96 -42.20
N GLY A 322 6.59 -9.27 -41.37
CA GLY A 322 8.02 -9.00 -41.56
C GLY A 322 8.82 -9.48 -40.35
N SER A 323 9.97 -10.12 -40.56
CA SER A 323 10.80 -10.64 -39.49
C SER A 323 12.20 -10.04 -39.49
N ALA A 324 12.74 -9.84 -38.31
CA ALA A 324 14.15 -9.42 -38.04
C ALA A 324 14.79 -10.41 -37.08
N LEU A 325 16.04 -10.80 -37.38
CA LEU A 325 16.83 -11.73 -36.56
C LEU A 325 18.00 -10.99 -35.91
N ALA A 326 18.14 -11.07 -34.60
CA ALA A 326 19.28 -10.53 -33.88
C ALA A 326 20.28 -11.65 -33.52
N PRO A 327 21.61 -11.40 -33.55
CA PRO A 327 22.26 -10.10 -33.78
C PRO A 327 22.51 -9.72 -35.26
N ARG A 328 21.93 -10.44 -36.22
CA ARG A 328 22.23 -10.22 -37.64
C ARG A 328 21.64 -8.91 -38.20
N ASP A 329 20.33 -8.68 -37.94
CA ASP A 329 19.56 -7.58 -38.52
C ASP A 329 19.42 -6.39 -37.58
N ALA A 330 19.55 -6.60 -36.25
CA ALA A 330 19.49 -5.57 -35.24
C ALA A 330 20.47 -5.83 -34.09
N ARG A 331 20.98 -4.75 -33.47
CA ARG A 331 21.85 -4.80 -32.30
C ARG A 331 21.24 -4.13 -31.07
N SER A 332 20.08 -3.55 -31.21
CA SER A 332 19.33 -2.85 -30.15
C SER A 332 17.85 -2.89 -30.49
N PRO A 333 16.96 -2.99 -29.48
CA PRO A 333 15.49 -2.96 -29.68
C PRO A 333 14.98 -1.69 -30.35
N SER A 334 15.72 -0.57 -30.19
CA SER A 334 15.38 0.71 -30.81
C SER A 334 15.92 0.91 -32.23
N ALA A 335 16.72 -0.03 -32.74
CA ALA A 335 17.22 0.05 -34.12
C ALA A 335 16.09 -0.36 -35.08
N PRO A 336 15.76 0.44 -36.11
CA PRO A 336 14.78 0.04 -37.11
C PRO A 336 15.26 -1.23 -37.81
N PRO A 337 14.37 -2.20 -38.08
CA PRO A 337 14.70 -3.39 -38.87
C PRO A 337 15.17 -2.96 -40.26
N ARG A 338 16.19 -3.62 -40.77
CA ARG A 338 16.55 -3.42 -42.18
C ARG A 338 15.35 -3.81 -43.06
N PRO A 339 15.01 -3.01 -44.06
CA PRO A 339 13.92 -3.38 -44.95
C PRO A 339 14.20 -4.79 -45.57
N PRO A 340 13.19 -5.64 -45.67
CA PRO A 340 13.37 -6.96 -46.23
C PRO A 340 13.98 -6.81 -47.60
N SER A 341 15.06 -7.57 -47.87
CA SER A 341 15.63 -7.63 -49.21
C SER A 341 14.51 -8.14 -50.15
N SER A 342 14.01 -7.22 -50.96
CA SER A 342 13.07 -7.56 -52.02
C SER A 342 13.70 -8.62 -52.93
N ARG A 343 13.43 -9.88 -52.67
CA ARG A 343 13.58 -10.91 -53.68
C ARG A 343 12.31 -10.88 -54.53
N ARG A 344 12.46 -10.38 -55.75
CA ARG A 344 11.51 -10.59 -56.82
C ARG A 344 11.43 -12.08 -57.17
#